data_314376942f20ad5ce69fddca0f2bb22b
#
_entry.id   314376942f20ad5ce69fddca0f2bb22b
#
_cell.length_a   1.000
_cell.length_b   1.000
_cell.length_c   1.000
_cell.angle_alpha   90.00
_cell.angle_beta   90.00
_cell.angle_gamma   90.00
#
_symmetry.space_group_name_H-M   'P 1'
#
loop_
_entity.id
_entity.type
_entity.pdbx_description
1 polymer ?
#
loop_
_entity_poly.entity_id
_entity_poly.type
_entity_poly.pdbx_seq_one_letter_code
_entity_poly.pdbx_strand_id
1 'polypeptide(L)'
;KPDATHYCELVFDVNSAYFDNHGGYEFAKQFYEDAYKAAVQIVGGEQYILSAVMHADEINRAMTEALGREVYHYHLHVVYVPVVEKQILWSKRCKDKALVGTVKETVMQVSRSKKWASKPLLDDAGKPVLQKNGKPVLKKSYSILQDDFFNYMRSAGYTDVERGERGSTEEHLTVTQFKVQREQERLDTLTTQADQQAQSLAKTSQALSQKEKELASIQKKTTLTKEALIHARDLD
;
A
#
# COMPACT_ATOMS: atom_id res chain seq x y z
N LYS A 1 26.82 9.98 20.94
CA LYS A 1 25.39 10.34 20.97
C LYS A 1 24.62 9.06 21.33
N PRO A 2 23.78 9.05 22.38
CA PRO A 2 23.17 7.84 22.89
C PRO A 2 22.14 7.17 21.96
N ASP A 3 21.69 7.81 20.88
CA ASP A 3 20.55 7.36 20.06
C ASP A 3 20.92 7.04 18.59
N ALA A 4 22.16 6.66 18.32
CA ALA A 4 22.48 6.22 16.96
C ALA A 4 21.91 4.81 16.74
N THR A 5 20.82 4.69 16.01
CA THR A 5 20.30 3.42 15.54
C THR A 5 21.36 2.76 14.65
N HIS A 6 21.90 1.65 15.11
CA HIS A 6 22.96 0.91 14.41
C HIS A 6 22.45 -0.06 13.35
N TYR A 7 21.14 -0.21 13.23
CA TYR A 7 20.46 -1.03 12.24
C TYR A 7 19.37 -0.26 11.52
N CYS A 8 18.98 -0.75 10.37
CA CYS A 8 17.90 -0.25 9.53
C CYS A 8 17.02 -1.42 9.09
N GLU A 9 15.84 -1.11 8.60
CA GLU A 9 14.92 -2.06 8.02
C GLU A 9 14.57 -1.63 6.60
N LEU A 10 14.50 -2.60 5.69
CA LEU A 10 13.87 -2.51 4.38
C LEU A 10 12.61 -3.34 4.41
N VAL A 11 11.51 -2.78 3.94
CA VAL A 11 10.27 -3.49 3.72
C VAL A 11 10.01 -3.51 2.22
N PHE A 12 9.91 -4.72 1.67
CA PHE A 12 9.53 -4.94 0.28
C PHE A 12 8.08 -5.37 0.26
N ASP A 13 7.26 -4.49 -0.28
CA ASP A 13 5.82 -4.63 -0.33
C ASP A 13 5.34 -4.47 -1.79
N VAL A 14 4.55 -5.42 -2.25
CA VAL A 14 3.95 -5.43 -3.59
C VAL A 14 2.46 -5.71 -3.44
N ASN A 15 1.65 -5.12 -4.32
CA ASN A 15 0.21 -5.24 -4.30
C ASN A 15 -0.23 -6.72 -4.22
N SER A 16 -1.13 -7.04 -3.28
CA SER A 16 -1.66 -8.40 -3.10
C SER A 16 -2.28 -8.99 -4.37
N ALA A 17 -2.87 -8.15 -5.23
CA ALA A 17 -3.43 -8.59 -6.51
C ALA A 17 -2.36 -9.18 -7.45
N TYR A 18 -1.13 -8.69 -7.39
CA TYR A 18 -0.02 -9.24 -8.17
C TYR A 18 0.20 -10.72 -7.84
N PHE A 19 0.32 -11.03 -6.56
CA PHE A 19 0.52 -12.42 -6.12
C PHE A 19 -0.70 -13.29 -6.36
N ASP A 20 -1.89 -12.75 -6.11
CA ASP A 20 -3.15 -13.48 -6.32
C ASP A 20 -3.31 -13.91 -7.78
N ASN A 21 -2.95 -13.05 -8.72
CA ASN A 21 -2.99 -13.32 -10.16
C ASN A 21 -1.90 -14.31 -10.64
N HIS A 22 -0.85 -14.54 -9.83
CA HIS A 22 0.28 -15.43 -10.17
C HIS A 22 0.31 -16.73 -9.36
N GLY A 23 -0.79 -17.10 -8.70
CA GLY A 23 -0.87 -18.38 -7.97
C GLY A 23 -0.64 -18.27 -6.45
N GLY A 24 -0.62 -17.03 -5.90
CA GLY A 24 -0.65 -16.80 -4.46
C GLY A 24 0.66 -17.11 -3.74
N TYR A 25 0.59 -17.91 -2.68
CA TYR A 25 1.67 -18.11 -1.73
C TYR A 25 2.98 -18.65 -2.35
N GLU A 26 2.91 -19.68 -3.18
CA GLU A 26 4.13 -20.30 -3.75
C GLU A 26 4.87 -19.34 -4.68
N PHE A 27 4.15 -18.56 -5.46
CA PHE A 27 4.76 -17.50 -6.27
C PHE A 27 5.33 -16.38 -5.40
N ALA A 28 4.60 -15.95 -4.37
CA ALA A 28 5.09 -14.92 -3.44
C ALA A 28 6.36 -15.37 -2.72
N LYS A 29 6.46 -16.62 -2.31
CA LYS A 29 7.65 -17.20 -1.70
C LYS A 29 8.86 -17.10 -2.63
N GLN A 30 8.73 -17.55 -3.87
CA GLN A 30 9.81 -17.43 -4.86
C GLN A 30 10.18 -15.98 -5.14
N PHE A 31 9.19 -15.11 -5.28
CA PHE A 31 9.40 -13.67 -5.48
C PHE A 31 10.21 -13.05 -4.34
N TYR A 32 9.88 -13.36 -3.09
CA TYR A 32 10.58 -12.81 -1.93
C TYR A 32 11.92 -13.47 -1.64
N GLU A 33 12.18 -14.70 -2.11
CA GLU A 33 13.52 -15.26 -2.17
C GLU A 33 14.44 -14.45 -3.11
N ASP A 34 13.93 -14.02 -4.26
CA ASP A 34 14.66 -13.16 -5.18
C ASP A 34 14.75 -11.71 -4.67
N ALA A 35 13.70 -11.20 -4.02
CA ALA A 35 13.71 -9.91 -3.33
C ALA A 35 14.78 -9.87 -2.21
N TYR A 36 14.99 -10.97 -1.50
CA TYR A 36 16.09 -11.09 -0.54
C TYR A 36 17.48 -10.94 -1.21
N LYS A 37 17.69 -11.56 -2.36
CA LYS A 37 18.92 -11.40 -3.13
C LYS A 37 19.13 -9.96 -3.60
N ALA A 38 18.03 -9.28 -3.99
CA ALA A 38 18.07 -7.84 -4.27
C ALA A 38 18.47 -7.04 -3.03
N ALA A 39 17.91 -7.37 -1.86
CA ALA A 39 18.28 -6.73 -0.60
C ALA A 39 19.77 -6.92 -0.27
N VAL A 40 20.32 -8.11 -0.48
CA VAL A 40 21.76 -8.40 -0.30
C VAL A 40 22.60 -7.45 -1.14
N GLN A 41 22.26 -7.24 -2.42
CA GLN A 41 22.99 -6.31 -3.30
C GLN A 41 22.85 -4.85 -2.84
N ILE A 42 21.63 -4.42 -2.50
CA ILE A 42 21.32 -3.06 -2.04
C ILE A 42 22.07 -2.73 -0.74
N VAL A 43 22.09 -3.68 0.18
CA VAL A 43 22.77 -3.55 1.47
C VAL A 43 24.30 -3.61 1.31
N GLY A 44 24.79 -4.32 0.28
CA GLY A 44 26.22 -4.44 -0.02
C GLY A 44 26.88 -5.69 0.55
N GLY A 45 26.09 -6.70 0.89
CA GLY A 45 26.56 -8.01 1.29
C GLY A 45 25.69 -8.66 2.38
N GLU A 46 25.55 -9.96 2.30
CA GLU A 46 24.74 -10.77 3.21
C GLU A 46 25.24 -10.69 4.67
N GLN A 47 26.55 -10.50 4.88
CA GLN A 47 27.15 -10.35 6.20
C GLN A 47 26.62 -9.13 7.00
N TYR A 48 25.93 -8.20 6.36
CA TYR A 48 25.32 -7.04 7.01
C TYR A 48 23.85 -7.25 7.33
N ILE A 49 23.23 -8.35 6.89
CA ILE A 49 21.84 -8.69 7.18
C ILE A 49 21.76 -9.40 8.52
N LEU A 50 20.89 -8.93 9.39
CA LEU A 50 20.65 -9.49 10.73
C LEU A 50 19.48 -10.46 10.73
N SER A 51 18.45 -10.15 9.95
CA SER A 51 17.24 -10.96 9.85
C SER A 51 16.51 -10.65 8.55
N ALA A 52 15.87 -11.66 7.97
CA ALA A 52 14.94 -11.50 6.86
C ALA A 52 13.73 -12.41 7.12
N VAL A 53 12.53 -11.82 7.12
CA VAL A 53 11.28 -12.53 7.43
C VAL A 53 10.22 -12.15 6.41
N MET A 54 9.69 -13.15 5.70
CA MET A 54 8.49 -12.98 4.88
C MET A 54 7.26 -13.17 5.75
N HIS A 55 6.38 -12.17 5.76
CA HIS A 55 5.05 -12.26 6.36
C HIS A 55 4.06 -12.81 5.34
N ALA A 56 3.29 -13.81 5.75
CA ALA A 56 2.34 -14.50 4.90
C ALA A 56 1.01 -14.80 5.62
N ASP A 57 0.79 -14.18 6.76
CA ASP A 57 -0.34 -14.39 7.66
C ASP A 57 -1.28 -13.18 7.75
N GLU A 58 -0.97 -12.08 7.08
CA GLU A 58 -1.82 -10.90 7.04
C GLU A 58 -2.90 -11.01 5.95
N ILE A 59 -4.17 -10.95 6.35
CA ILE A 59 -5.31 -10.98 5.42
C ILE A 59 -5.56 -9.59 4.83
N ASN A 60 -5.60 -9.50 3.50
CA ASN A 60 -6.11 -8.34 2.79
C ASN A 60 -7.64 -8.36 2.79
N ARG A 61 -8.24 -7.71 3.79
CA ARG A 61 -9.70 -7.73 4.00
C ARG A 61 -10.49 -7.20 2.80
N ALA A 62 -10.02 -6.12 2.19
CA ALA A 62 -10.72 -5.50 1.05
C ALA A 62 -10.80 -6.44 -0.15
N MET A 63 -9.70 -7.14 -0.48
CA MET A 63 -9.71 -8.12 -1.56
C MET A 63 -10.47 -9.40 -1.18
N THR A 64 -10.37 -9.84 0.07
CA THR A 64 -11.11 -10.99 0.58
C THR A 64 -12.62 -10.78 0.47
N GLU A 65 -13.11 -9.60 0.87
CA GLU A 65 -14.53 -9.24 0.72
C GLU A 65 -14.96 -9.14 -0.75
N ALA A 66 -14.12 -8.53 -1.60
CA ALA A 66 -14.44 -8.36 -3.02
C ALA A 66 -14.47 -9.67 -3.81
N LEU A 67 -13.59 -10.63 -3.48
CA LEU A 67 -13.44 -11.90 -4.20
C LEU A 67 -14.19 -13.07 -3.53
N GLY A 68 -14.71 -12.89 -2.32
CA GLY A 68 -15.42 -13.94 -1.56
C GLY A 68 -14.53 -15.13 -1.14
N ARG A 69 -13.20 -14.93 -1.10
CA ARG A 69 -12.22 -15.92 -0.65
C ARG A 69 -11.06 -15.22 0.04
N GLU A 70 -10.33 -15.90 0.92
CA GLU A 70 -9.18 -15.32 1.60
C GLU A 70 -8.07 -14.93 0.62
N VAL A 71 -7.62 -13.68 0.74
CA VAL A 71 -6.47 -13.11 0.02
C VAL A 71 -5.48 -12.58 1.04
N TYR A 72 -4.24 -13.02 0.94
CA TYR A 72 -3.19 -12.63 1.86
C TYR A 72 -2.34 -11.49 1.30
N HIS A 73 -1.83 -10.68 2.20
CA HIS A 73 -0.89 -9.61 1.93
C HIS A 73 0.51 -10.08 2.29
N TYR A 74 1.33 -10.32 1.27
CA TYR A 74 2.70 -10.80 1.45
C TYR A 74 3.67 -9.65 1.41
N HIS A 75 4.63 -9.64 2.33
CA HIS A 75 5.73 -8.67 2.34
C HIS A 75 6.97 -9.23 3.03
N LEU A 76 8.14 -8.66 2.70
CA LEU A 76 9.43 -9.10 3.24
C LEU A 76 10.05 -7.98 4.06
N HIS A 77 10.37 -8.29 5.31
CA HIS A 77 11.16 -7.45 6.20
C HIS A 77 12.62 -7.89 6.20
N VAL A 78 13.55 -6.95 5.97
CA VAL A 78 14.99 -7.19 6.03
C VAL A 78 15.63 -6.20 6.98
N VAL A 79 16.09 -6.68 8.13
CA VAL A 79 16.83 -5.91 9.13
C VAL A 79 18.33 -6.04 8.87
N TYR A 80 19.05 -4.91 8.80
CA TYR A 80 20.45 -4.89 8.43
C TYR A 80 21.24 -3.77 9.09
N VAL A 81 22.57 -3.89 9.10
CA VAL A 81 23.51 -2.85 9.56
C VAL A 81 23.94 -1.99 8.36
N PRO A 82 23.68 -0.65 8.38
CA PRO A 82 24.02 0.24 7.26
C PRO A 82 25.52 0.56 7.23
N VAL A 83 26.30 -0.31 6.61
CA VAL A 83 27.75 -0.18 6.49
C VAL A 83 28.12 0.54 5.20
N VAL A 84 29.09 1.44 5.30
CA VAL A 84 29.71 2.15 4.18
C VAL A 84 31.22 2.12 4.30
N GLU A 85 31.87 2.11 3.16
CA GLU A 85 33.30 2.33 3.08
C GLU A 85 33.65 3.79 3.35
N LYS A 86 34.64 4.05 4.16
CA LYS A 86 35.17 5.36 4.46
C LYS A 86 36.67 5.38 4.23
N GLN A 87 37.08 6.23 3.30
CA GLN A 87 38.51 6.51 3.08
C GLN A 87 38.97 7.58 4.08
N ILE A 88 40.03 7.28 4.78
CA ILE A 88 40.74 8.19 5.65
C ILE A 88 41.94 8.74 4.87
N LEU A 89 41.95 10.04 4.65
CA LEU A 89 43.02 10.69 3.90
C LEU A 89 44.14 11.18 4.82
N TRP A 90 45.38 11.21 4.30
CA TRP A 90 46.47 11.86 4.99
C TRP A 90 46.19 13.33 5.22
N SER A 91 46.22 13.73 6.47
CA SER A 91 45.93 15.09 6.88
C SER A 91 47.04 16.07 6.50
N LYS A 92 46.73 17.39 6.49
CA LYS A 92 47.70 18.46 6.27
C LYS A 92 48.87 18.47 7.26
N ARG A 93 48.76 17.74 8.39
CA ARG A 93 49.82 17.56 9.41
C ARG A 93 50.83 16.47 9.06
N CYS A 94 50.63 15.74 7.95
CA CYS A 94 51.56 14.73 7.50
C CYS A 94 52.94 15.37 7.22
N LYS A 95 54.01 14.74 7.67
CA LYS A 95 55.40 15.18 7.44
C LYS A 95 55.75 15.13 5.96
N ASP A 96 55.34 14.07 5.29
CA ASP A 96 55.48 13.97 3.84
C ASP A 96 54.30 14.67 3.15
N LYS A 97 54.65 15.81 2.52
CA LYS A 97 53.65 16.65 1.83
C LYS A 97 53.11 16.03 0.56
N ALA A 98 53.81 15.09 -0.05
CA ALA A 98 53.35 14.35 -1.24
C ALA A 98 52.16 13.41 -0.91
N LEU A 99 52.06 12.95 0.33
CA LEU A 99 50.99 12.07 0.77
C LEU A 99 49.68 12.82 1.14
N VAL A 100 49.75 14.13 1.39
CA VAL A 100 48.59 14.92 1.85
C VAL A 100 47.45 14.81 0.83
N GLY A 101 46.27 14.35 1.29
CA GLY A 101 45.08 14.18 0.44
C GLY A 101 45.02 12.81 -0.26
N THR A 102 46.07 11.98 -0.20
CA THR A 102 45.95 10.60 -0.66
C THR A 102 45.31 9.70 0.40
N VAL A 103 44.81 8.53 0.00
CA VAL A 103 44.19 7.57 0.91
C VAL A 103 45.23 6.97 1.83
N LYS A 104 45.06 7.16 3.14
CA LYS A 104 45.89 6.54 4.18
C LYS A 104 45.42 5.14 4.51
N GLU A 105 44.11 4.99 4.68
CA GLU A 105 43.47 3.70 4.98
C GLU A 105 41.99 3.76 4.59
N THR A 106 41.41 2.56 4.40
CA THR A 106 39.98 2.39 4.15
C THR A 106 39.38 1.60 5.29
N VAL A 107 38.34 2.12 5.92
CA VAL A 107 37.64 1.49 7.03
C VAL A 107 36.14 1.32 6.74
N MET A 108 35.58 0.27 7.29
CA MET A 108 34.13 0.09 7.26
C MET A 108 33.49 0.87 8.40
N GLN A 109 32.48 1.68 8.10
CA GLN A 109 31.79 2.54 9.08
C GLN A 109 30.28 2.28 9.02
N VAL A 110 29.68 2.04 10.20
CA VAL A 110 28.20 2.07 10.34
C VAL A 110 27.72 3.50 10.22
N SER A 111 26.92 3.80 9.22
CA SER A 111 26.38 5.14 9.01
C SER A 111 25.14 5.13 8.11
N ARG A 112 23.95 5.23 8.72
CA ARG A 112 22.67 5.36 8.00
C ARG A 112 22.66 6.55 7.04
N SER A 113 23.08 7.73 7.51
CA SER A 113 23.03 8.97 6.72
C SER A 113 23.93 8.94 5.48
N LYS A 114 25.06 8.23 5.55
CA LYS A 114 25.96 8.07 4.39
C LYS A 114 25.48 6.98 3.45
N LYS A 115 24.99 5.86 4.00
CA LYS A 115 24.42 4.75 3.20
C LYS A 115 23.26 5.24 2.34
N TRP A 116 22.40 6.06 2.93
CA TRP A 116 21.19 6.59 2.29
C TRP A 116 21.30 8.08 1.96
N ALA A 117 22.48 8.54 1.58
CA ALA A 117 22.67 9.89 1.09
C ALA A 117 21.99 10.05 -0.29
N SER A 118 21.28 11.18 -0.46
CA SER A 118 20.76 11.55 -1.78
C SER A 118 21.90 11.77 -2.76
N LYS A 119 21.75 11.34 -4.00
CA LYS A 119 22.74 11.45 -5.07
C LYS A 119 22.35 12.54 -6.08
N PRO A 120 23.28 13.22 -6.73
CA PRO A 120 22.95 14.10 -7.83
C PRO A 120 22.21 13.36 -8.93
N LEU A 121 21.14 13.97 -9.45
CA LEU A 121 20.49 13.50 -10.67
C LEU A 121 21.42 13.81 -11.84
N LEU A 122 21.73 12.79 -12.64
CA LEU A 122 22.57 12.93 -13.83
C LEU A 122 21.69 12.97 -15.08
N ASP A 123 22.10 13.75 -16.09
CA ASP A 123 21.54 13.75 -17.44
C ASP A 123 22.08 12.57 -18.24
N ASP A 124 21.64 12.44 -19.50
CA ASP A 124 22.08 11.37 -20.41
C ASP A 124 23.59 11.42 -20.75
N ALA A 125 24.23 12.59 -20.52
CA ALA A 125 25.68 12.77 -20.68
C ALA A 125 26.45 12.52 -19.39
N GLY A 126 25.78 12.09 -18.31
CA GLY A 126 26.40 11.82 -17.00
C GLY A 126 26.75 13.07 -16.20
N LYS A 127 26.23 14.25 -16.58
CA LYS A 127 26.47 15.50 -15.85
C LYS A 127 25.35 15.77 -14.86
N PRO A 128 25.65 16.37 -13.69
CA PRO A 128 24.63 16.75 -12.72
C PRO A 128 23.63 17.76 -13.32
N VAL A 129 22.34 17.44 -13.23
CA VAL A 129 21.26 18.37 -13.54
C VAL A 129 21.23 19.46 -12.47
N LEU A 130 21.27 20.72 -12.88
CA LEU A 130 21.33 21.86 -11.96
C LEU A 130 19.97 22.56 -11.83
N GLN A 131 19.67 23.01 -10.62
CA GLN A 131 18.58 23.93 -10.33
C GLN A 131 18.90 25.32 -10.82
N LYS A 132 17.92 26.25 -10.86
CA LYS A 132 18.10 27.65 -11.22
C LYS A 132 19.17 28.40 -10.36
N ASN A 133 19.39 27.91 -9.13
CA ASN A 133 20.39 28.47 -8.20
C ASN A 133 21.80 27.86 -8.34
N GLY A 134 22.04 27.04 -9.37
CA GLY A 134 23.31 26.35 -9.64
C GLY A 134 23.59 25.11 -8.76
N LYS A 135 22.70 24.75 -7.85
CA LYS A 135 22.86 23.52 -7.04
C LYS A 135 22.37 22.29 -7.81
N PRO A 136 23.00 21.13 -7.62
CA PRO A 136 22.53 19.92 -8.25
C PRO A 136 21.12 19.54 -7.75
N VAL A 137 20.29 19.06 -8.67
CA VAL A 137 19.05 18.34 -8.33
C VAL A 137 19.44 17.03 -7.70
N LEU A 138 18.86 16.71 -6.54
CA LEU A 138 19.16 15.47 -5.82
C LEU A 138 18.06 14.45 -6.02
N LYS A 139 18.44 13.25 -6.42
CA LYS A 139 17.59 12.05 -6.39
C LYS A 139 17.58 11.50 -4.97
N LYS A 140 16.40 11.43 -4.36
CA LYS A 140 16.24 10.89 -2.99
C LYS A 140 16.67 9.42 -2.94
N SER A 141 17.28 9.01 -1.84
CA SER A 141 17.73 7.63 -1.63
C SER A 141 16.60 6.60 -1.77
N TYR A 142 15.40 6.93 -1.29
CA TYR A 142 14.22 6.08 -1.44
C TYR A 142 13.88 5.81 -2.93
N SER A 143 13.95 6.82 -3.79
CA SER A 143 13.72 6.62 -5.22
C SER A 143 14.81 5.79 -5.89
N ILE A 144 16.06 5.89 -5.40
CA ILE A 144 17.17 5.03 -5.86
C ILE A 144 16.91 3.59 -5.45
N LEU A 145 16.54 3.35 -4.19
CA LEU A 145 16.20 2.03 -3.67
C LEU A 145 15.09 1.35 -4.49
N GLN A 146 14.03 2.09 -4.78
CA GLN A 146 12.94 1.58 -5.62
C GLN A 146 13.40 1.22 -7.04
N ASP A 147 14.27 2.06 -7.66
CA ASP A 147 14.82 1.76 -8.98
C ASP A 147 15.72 0.53 -8.95
N ASP A 148 16.60 0.41 -7.96
CA ASP A 148 17.52 -0.72 -7.80
C ASP A 148 16.75 -2.03 -7.61
N PHE A 149 15.73 -2.02 -6.73
CA PHE A 149 14.86 -3.18 -6.51
C PHE A 149 14.08 -3.55 -7.79
N PHE A 150 13.43 -2.58 -8.42
CA PHE A 150 12.65 -2.81 -9.64
C PHE A 150 13.52 -3.39 -10.78
N ASN A 151 14.70 -2.81 -11.01
CA ASN A 151 15.61 -3.29 -12.05
C ASN A 151 16.11 -4.71 -11.76
N TYR A 152 16.42 -5.01 -10.50
CA TYR A 152 16.80 -6.35 -10.10
C TYR A 152 15.70 -7.37 -10.37
N MET A 153 14.47 -7.11 -9.90
CA MET A 153 13.33 -8.01 -10.08
C MET A 153 13.00 -8.25 -11.55
N ARG A 154 13.06 -7.21 -12.37
CA ARG A 154 12.92 -7.39 -13.83
C ARG A 154 14.02 -8.27 -14.43
N SER A 155 15.26 -8.11 -14.01
CA SER A 155 16.39 -8.95 -14.47
C SER A 155 16.28 -10.39 -13.97
N ALA A 156 15.63 -10.62 -12.84
CA ALA A 156 15.30 -11.93 -12.29
C ALA A 156 14.11 -12.62 -13.00
N GLY A 157 13.46 -11.95 -13.95
CA GLY A 157 12.39 -12.53 -14.76
C GLY A 157 10.98 -12.01 -14.46
N TYR A 158 10.79 -11.17 -13.45
CA TYR A 158 9.50 -10.56 -13.09
C TYR A 158 9.23 -9.32 -13.97
N THR A 159 8.94 -9.56 -15.25
CA THR A 159 8.85 -8.50 -16.29
C THR A 159 7.60 -7.64 -16.20
N ASP A 160 6.58 -8.11 -15.52
CA ASP A 160 5.28 -7.48 -15.31
C ASP A 160 5.15 -6.78 -13.94
N VAL A 161 6.22 -6.81 -13.14
CA VAL A 161 6.29 -5.98 -11.93
C VAL A 161 6.28 -4.51 -12.32
N GLU A 162 5.42 -3.74 -11.69
CA GLU A 162 5.34 -2.30 -11.86
C GLU A 162 6.08 -1.56 -10.75
N ARG A 163 6.84 -0.55 -11.14
CA ARG A 163 7.47 0.36 -10.20
C ARG A 163 6.44 1.38 -9.72
N GLY A 164 6.41 1.64 -8.42
CA GLY A 164 5.60 2.72 -7.86
C GLY A 164 5.92 4.08 -8.51
N GLU A 165 4.94 4.98 -8.51
CA GLU A 165 5.01 6.29 -9.16
C GLU A 165 6.22 7.12 -8.69
N ARG A 166 6.96 7.68 -9.66
CA ARG A 166 8.13 8.52 -9.37
C ARG A 166 7.69 9.92 -8.93
N GLY A 167 8.19 10.31 -7.76
CA GLY A 167 7.94 11.66 -7.26
C GLY A 167 6.57 11.83 -6.63
N SER A 168 5.84 10.75 -6.37
CA SER A 168 4.64 10.83 -5.53
C SER A 168 4.98 11.55 -4.24
N THR A 169 4.24 12.62 -3.96
CA THR A 169 4.29 13.37 -2.71
C THR A 169 3.16 12.98 -1.79
N GLU A 170 2.37 11.97 -2.18
CA GLU A 170 1.35 11.43 -1.30
C GLU A 170 2.02 10.89 -0.05
N GLU A 171 1.68 11.50 1.07
CA GLU A 171 2.09 10.99 2.36
C GLU A 171 1.40 9.63 2.55
N HIS A 172 2.21 8.61 2.76
CA HIS A 172 1.66 7.31 3.14
C HIS A 172 0.91 7.49 4.45
N LEU A 173 -0.40 7.27 4.40
CA LEU A 173 -1.20 7.21 5.61
C LEU A 173 -0.58 6.17 6.55
N THR A 174 -0.47 6.51 7.82
CA THR A 174 -0.13 5.47 8.81
C THR A 174 -1.18 4.37 8.74
N VAL A 175 -0.82 3.16 9.12
CA VAL A 175 -1.77 2.00 9.14
C VAL A 175 -3.06 2.36 9.88
N THR A 176 -2.97 3.14 10.95
CA THR A 176 -4.12 3.61 11.72
C THR A 176 -4.99 4.59 10.91
N GLN A 177 -4.39 5.57 10.25
CA GLN A 177 -5.11 6.52 9.40
C GLN A 177 -5.79 5.84 8.22
N PHE A 178 -5.11 4.90 7.56
CA PHE A 178 -5.69 4.10 6.50
C PHE A 178 -6.90 3.26 6.97
N LYS A 179 -6.78 2.61 8.13
CA LYS A 179 -7.90 1.85 8.73
C LYS A 179 -9.09 2.75 9.06
N VAL A 180 -8.83 3.94 9.61
CA VAL A 180 -9.89 4.93 9.92
C VAL A 180 -10.58 5.41 8.65
N GLN A 181 -9.82 5.75 7.60
CA GLN A 181 -10.39 6.18 6.33
C GLN A 181 -11.26 5.08 5.70
N ARG A 182 -10.79 3.85 5.67
CA ARG A 182 -11.55 2.70 5.13
C ARG A 182 -12.83 2.43 5.92
N GLU A 183 -12.79 2.52 7.24
CA GLU A 183 -13.98 2.34 8.06
C GLU A 183 -14.99 3.48 7.86
N GLN A 184 -14.53 4.71 7.65
CA GLN A 184 -15.38 5.84 7.30
C GLN A 184 -16.08 5.62 5.95
N GLU A 185 -15.35 5.22 4.90
CA GLU A 185 -15.91 4.89 3.59
C GLU A 185 -16.98 3.78 3.69
N ARG A 186 -16.73 2.77 4.54
CA ARG A 186 -17.68 1.69 4.81
C ARG A 186 -18.94 2.19 5.50
N LEU A 187 -18.78 3.02 6.52
CA LEU A 187 -19.92 3.64 7.24
C LEU A 187 -20.79 4.50 6.31
N ASP A 188 -20.17 5.30 5.45
CA ASP A 188 -20.87 6.14 4.48
C ASP A 188 -21.67 5.28 3.49
N THR A 189 -21.08 4.18 3.03
CA THR A 189 -21.76 3.21 2.16
C THR A 189 -22.96 2.56 2.84
N LEU A 190 -22.79 2.07 4.08
CA LEU A 190 -23.85 1.45 4.87
C LEU A 190 -24.96 2.44 5.19
N THR A 191 -24.62 3.68 5.50
CA THR A 191 -25.60 4.74 5.75
C THR A 191 -26.45 5.00 4.51
N THR A 192 -25.81 5.11 3.34
CA THR A 192 -26.51 5.28 2.06
C THR A 192 -27.46 4.12 1.75
N GLN A 193 -27.01 2.88 2.00
CA GLN A 193 -27.85 1.69 1.83
C GLN A 193 -29.05 1.68 2.80
N ALA A 194 -28.83 2.03 4.06
CA ALA A 194 -29.87 2.10 5.07
C ALA A 194 -30.94 3.15 4.70
N ASP A 195 -30.51 4.32 4.22
CA ASP A 195 -31.42 5.37 3.77
C ASP A 195 -32.25 4.94 2.55
N GLN A 196 -31.63 4.25 1.59
CA GLN A 196 -32.34 3.70 0.43
C GLN A 196 -33.38 2.64 0.84
N GLN A 197 -33.03 1.76 1.79
CA GLN A 197 -33.96 0.77 2.33
C GLN A 197 -35.11 1.42 3.09
N ALA A 198 -34.82 2.43 3.92
CA ALA A 198 -35.84 3.18 4.65
C ALA A 198 -36.84 3.87 3.71
N GLN A 199 -36.33 4.51 2.63
CA GLN A 199 -37.19 5.12 1.60
C GLN A 199 -38.06 4.09 0.88
N SER A 200 -37.48 2.92 0.53
CA SER A 200 -38.25 1.84 -0.11
C SER A 200 -39.34 1.30 0.82
N LEU A 201 -39.01 1.10 2.08
CA LEU A 201 -39.97 0.65 3.10
C LEU A 201 -41.13 1.66 3.28
N ALA A 202 -40.79 2.96 3.34
CA ALA A 202 -41.80 4.00 3.45
C ALA A 202 -42.78 4.01 2.25
N LYS A 203 -42.27 3.89 1.02
CA LYS A 203 -43.10 3.78 -0.21
C LYS A 203 -44.00 2.56 -0.17
N THR A 204 -43.46 1.40 0.24
CA THR A 204 -44.22 0.16 0.34
C THR A 204 -45.31 0.25 1.40
N SER A 205 -45.01 0.84 2.56
CA SER A 205 -45.97 1.09 3.63
C SER A 205 -47.12 2.03 3.20
N GLN A 206 -46.81 3.10 2.47
CA GLN A 206 -47.84 3.99 1.92
C GLN A 206 -48.75 3.28 0.92
N ALA A 207 -48.13 2.48 0.00
CA ALA A 207 -48.90 1.70 -0.97
C ALA A 207 -49.81 0.66 -0.28
N LEU A 208 -49.31 0.01 0.76
CA LEU A 208 -50.11 -0.94 1.57
C LEU A 208 -51.31 -0.22 2.22
N SER A 209 -51.07 0.90 2.90
CA SER A 209 -52.15 1.67 3.53
C SER A 209 -53.22 2.14 2.52
N GLN A 210 -52.83 2.50 1.30
CA GLN A 210 -53.74 2.86 0.25
C GLN A 210 -54.59 1.66 -0.22
N LYS A 211 -53.96 0.50 -0.39
CA LYS A 211 -54.66 -0.75 -0.74
C LYS A 211 -55.64 -1.21 0.35
N GLU A 212 -55.30 -1.05 1.61
CA GLU A 212 -56.17 -1.35 2.74
C GLU A 212 -57.43 -0.44 2.71
N LYS A 213 -57.28 0.87 2.44
CA LYS A 213 -58.42 1.79 2.29
C LYS A 213 -59.28 1.41 1.11
N GLU A 214 -58.72 1.08 -0.04
CA GLU A 214 -59.45 0.60 -1.21
C GLU A 214 -60.23 -0.67 -0.89
N LEU A 215 -59.60 -1.66 -0.22
CA LEU A 215 -60.25 -2.90 0.18
C LEU A 215 -61.43 -2.65 1.12
N ALA A 216 -61.26 -1.81 2.14
CA ALA A 216 -62.33 -1.44 3.06
C ALA A 216 -63.51 -0.77 2.34
N SER A 217 -63.23 0.10 1.35
CA SER A 217 -64.26 0.72 0.50
C SER A 217 -65.05 -0.31 -0.31
N ILE A 218 -64.37 -1.29 -0.93
CA ILE A 218 -64.98 -2.37 -1.70
C ILE A 218 -65.84 -3.26 -0.80
N GLN A 219 -65.31 -3.65 0.38
CA GLN A 219 -66.07 -4.44 1.35
C GLN A 219 -67.37 -3.75 1.77
N LYS A 220 -67.30 -2.44 2.08
CA LYS A 220 -68.49 -1.65 2.43
C LYS A 220 -69.53 -1.62 1.30
N LYS A 221 -69.10 -1.43 0.05
CA LYS A 221 -70.00 -1.48 -1.13
C LYS A 221 -70.66 -2.84 -1.30
N THR A 222 -69.84 -3.92 -1.13
CA THR A 222 -70.34 -5.30 -1.25
C THR A 222 -71.39 -5.63 -0.19
N THR A 223 -71.20 -5.15 1.06
CA THR A 223 -72.13 -5.35 2.14
C THR A 223 -73.45 -4.63 1.82
N LEU A 224 -73.40 -3.34 1.41
CA LEU A 224 -74.62 -2.56 1.01
C LEU A 224 -75.36 -3.22 -0.15
N THR A 225 -74.65 -3.78 -1.13
CA THR A 225 -75.27 -4.46 -2.27
C THR A 225 -75.99 -5.75 -1.83
N LYS A 226 -75.39 -6.51 -0.91
CA LYS A 226 -75.96 -7.72 -0.34
C LYS A 226 -77.27 -7.40 0.46
N GLU A 227 -77.26 -6.36 1.29
CA GLU A 227 -78.40 -5.94 2.07
C GLU A 227 -79.52 -5.45 1.16
N ALA A 228 -79.22 -4.67 0.09
CA ALA A 228 -80.22 -4.27 -0.90
C ALA A 228 -80.86 -5.46 -1.66
N LEU A 229 -80.03 -6.49 -1.99
CA LEU A 229 -80.54 -7.70 -2.63
C LEU A 229 -81.45 -8.54 -1.72
N ILE A 230 -81.13 -8.60 -0.42
CA ILE A 230 -81.97 -9.28 0.56
C ILE A 230 -83.31 -8.56 0.70
N HIS A 231 -83.28 -7.24 0.82
CA HIS A 231 -84.45 -6.45 0.96
C HIS A 231 -85.37 -6.53 -0.27
N ALA A 232 -84.79 -6.59 -1.49
CA ALA A 232 -85.61 -6.76 -2.71
C ALA A 232 -86.29 -8.16 -2.79
N ARG A 233 -85.69 -9.16 -2.20
CA ARG A 233 -86.18 -10.55 -2.13
C ARG A 233 -87.36 -10.72 -1.14
N ASP A 234 -87.35 -9.89 -0.09
CA ASP A 234 -88.41 -9.90 0.94
C ASP A 234 -89.70 -9.11 0.52
N LEU A 235 -89.65 -8.45 -0.65
CA LEU A 235 -90.79 -7.64 -1.21
C LEU A 235 -91.56 -8.37 -2.32
N ASP A 236 -91.11 -9.51 -2.81
CA ASP A 236 -91.76 -10.44 -3.72
C ASP A 236 -92.44 -11.58 -2.98
#